data_2aed5d98c1202e9d357ded188758b296
#
_entry.id   2aed5d98c1202e9d357ded188758b296
#
_cell.length_a   1.000
_cell.length_b   1.000
_cell.length_c   1.000
_cell.angle_alpha   90.00
_cell.angle_beta   90.00
_cell.angle_gamma   90.00
#
_symmetry.space_group_name_H-M   'P 1'
#
loop_
_entity.id
_entity.type
_entity.pdbx_description
1 polymer ?
#
loop_
_entity_poly.entity_id
_entity_poly.type
_entity_poly.pdbx_seq_one_letter_code
_entity_poly.pdbx_strand_id
1 'polypeptide(L)'
;MLRPQDDADLALRKVREFLGQKGMNVSEAKTKLTASTDGFEFLGWRFYVQQNGKFRSIPSADNFKAFRKKVKKIVKCSNYGAKVKAKKLAPIVRGWRQYHKYCKLDGSRFSLYHLQHRTFKVFNKEKKQDRYSSKKLLDKAFPSIPYSENRHIMVKGNKSPFDGNLVYWSKRKSKLYHDLTSKLLIKQSHTCGHCGLKFIDDESIHLHHIDGNHNNWKHKNLTVVHQSCHQYIHMSKKGEKD
;
A
#
# COMPACT_ATOMS: atom_id res chain seq x y z
N MET A 1 -13.16 -1.40 -15.16
CA MET A 1 -12.64 -2.16 -16.32
C MET A 1 -13.78 -2.94 -16.91
N LEU A 2 -13.93 -2.89 -18.24
CA LEU A 2 -14.94 -3.63 -18.97
C LEU A 2 -14.46 -5.05 -19.28
N ARG A 3 -15.38 -6.00 -19.36
CA ARG A 3 -15.09 -7.37 -19.81
C ARG A 3 -15.09 -7.39 -21.34
N PRO A 4 -14.49 -8.42 -22.00
CA PRO A 4 -14.45 -8.49 -23.47
C PRO A 4 -15.85 -8.45 -24.15
N GLN A 5 -16.88 -8.94 -23.45
CA GLN A 5 -18.26 -8.94 -23.93
C GLN A 5 -19.05 -7.65 -23.60
N ASP A 6 -18.47 -6.73 -22.83
CA ASP A 6 -19.15 -5.49 -22.45
C ASP A 6 -19.04 -4.48 -23.61
N ASP A 7 -20.14 -3.84 -23.96
CA ASP A 7 -20.17 -2.74 -24.93
C ASP A 7 -19.63 -1.46 -24.26
N ALA A 8 -18.48 -1.01 -24.73
CA ALA A 8 -17.79 0.15 -24.17
C ALA A 8 -18.53 1.46 -24.43
N ASP A 9 -19.17 1.60 -25.59
CA ASP A 9 -19.92 2.81 -25.96
C ASP A 9 -21.21 2.91 -25.18
N LEU A 10 -21.88 1.79 -24.96
CA LEU A 10 -23.04 1.73 -24.07
C LEU A 10 -22.68 2.10 -22.63
N ALA A 11 -21.55 1.59 -22.13
CA ALA A 11 -21.05 1.93 -20.80
C ALA A 11 -20.74 3.42 -20.69
N LEU A 12 -20.08 4.01 -21.69
CA LEU A 12 -19.76 5.44 -21.71
C LEU A 12 -21.03 6.32 -21.76
N ARG A 13 -22.04 5.92 -22.55
CA ARG A 13 -23.34 6.61 -22.59
C ARG A 13 -24.01 6.63 -21.21
N LYS A 14 -24.07 5.48 -20.53
CA LYS A 14 -24.65 5.39 -19.17
C LYS A 14 -23.87 6.26 -18.16
N VAL A 15 -22.54 6.33 -18.26
CA VAL A 15 -21.73 7.21 -17.41
C VAL A 15 -22.04 8.67 -17.68
N ARG A 16 -22.16 9.07 -18.95
CA ARG A 16 -22.52 10.45 -19.33
C ARG A 16 -23.90 10.84 -18.83
N GLU A 17 -24.87 9.97 -18.98
CA GLU A 17 -26.24 10.17 -18.49
C GLU A 17 -26.26 10.35 -16.96
N PHE A 18 -25.62 9.45 -16.22
CA PHE A 18 -25.54 9.54 -14.77
C PHE A 18 -24.85 10.82 -14.29
N LEU A 19 -23.74 11.21 -14.92
CA LEU A 19 -23.01 12.43 -14.56
C LEU A 19 -23.82 13.69 -14.95
N GLY A 20 -24.53 13.66 -16.09
CA GLY A 20 -25.43 14.74 -16.51
C GLY A 20 -26.53 15.03 -15.51
N GLN A 21 -27.13 13.98 -14.92
CA GLN A 21 -28.11 14.12 -13.83
C GLN A 21 -27.56 14.83 -12.59
N LYS A 22 -26.22 14.82 -12.42
CA LYS A 22 -25.51 15.51 -11.32
C LYS A 22 -24.93 16.86 -11.73
N GLY A 23 -25.26 17.35 -12.92
CA GLY A 23 -24.73 18.61 -13.45
C GLY A 23 -23.26 18.54 -13.89
N MET A 24 -22.71 17.33 -14.07
CA MET A 24 -21.32 17.13 -14.48
C MET A 24 -21.24 16.66 -15.93
N ASN A 25 -20.27 17.20 -16.68
CA ASN A 25 -20.03 16.82 -18.05
C ASN A 25 -18.71 16.04 -18.21
N VAL A 26 -18.73 14.99 -19.03
CA VAL A 26 -17.55 14.24 -19.39
C VAL A 26 -16.77 15.02 -20.46
N SER A 27 -15.49 15.28 -20.21
CA SER A 27 -14.63 15.93 -21.21
C SER A 27 -14.24 14.92 -22.28
N GLU A 28 -14.70 15.10 -23.51
CA GLU A 28 -14.38 14.23 -24.64
C GLU A 28 -12.88 14.20 -24.96
N ALA A 29 -12.23 15.36 -24.89
CA ALA A 29 -10.79 15.46 -25.12
C ALA A 29 -9.93 14.65 -24.12
N LYS A 30 -10.46 14.40 -22.91
CA LYS A 30 -9.75 13.67 -21.84
C LYS A 30 -10.24 12.24 -21.66
N THR A 31 -11.36 11.87 -22.26
CA THR A 31 -11.97 10.53 -22.13
C THR A 31 -11.58 9.67 -23.33
N LYS A 32 -10.88 8.60 -23.06
CA LYS A 32 -10.42 7.66 -24.10
C LYS A 32 -10.77 6.22 -23.73
N LEU A 33 -11.34 5.50 -24.65
CA LEU A 33 -11.41 4.04 -24.58
C LEU A 33 -10.05 3.47 -24.99
N THR A 34 -9.50 2.62 -24.14
CA THR A 34 -8.16 2.04 -24.38
C THR A 34 -8.20 0.56 -24.10
N ALA A 35 -7.62 -0.23 -25.00
CA ALA A 35 -7.45 -1.65 -24.77
C ALA A 35 -6.51 -1.91 -23.58
N SER A 36 -6.82 -2.91 -22.78
CA SER A 36 -6.00 -3.26 -21.62
C SER A 36 -4.58 -3.72 -21.99
N THR A 37 -4.39 -4.23 -23.21
CA THR A 37 -3.08 -4.60 -23.80
C THR A 37 -2.22 -3.39 -24.13
N ASP A 38 -2.83 -2.31 -24.62
CA ASP A 38 -2.11 -1.06 -24.92
C ASP A 38 -1.71 -0.34 -23.64
N GLY A 39 -2.52 -0.53 -22.60
CA GLY A 39 -2.33 0.04 -21.29
C GLY A 39 -2.70 1.52 -21.20
N PHE A 40 -2.85 1.98 -19.99
CA PHE A 40 -3.17 3.38 -19.70
C PHE A 40 -2.37 3.89 -18.51
N GLU A 41 -2.18 5.20 -18.45
CA GLU A 41 -1.53 5.87 -17.32
C GLU A 41 -2.57 6.54 -16.42
N PHE A 42 -2.45 6.29 -15.12
CA PHE A 42 -3.32 6.86 -14.11
C PHE A 42 -2.53 7.15 -12.83
N LEU A 43 -2.62 8.38 -12.33
CA LEU A 43 -1.94 8.83 -11.11
C LEU A 43 -0.44 8.48 -11.06
N GLY A 44 0.26 8.60 -12.17
CA GLY A 44 1.69 8.32 -12.25
C GLY A 44 2.06 6.82 -12.29
N TRP A 45 1.07 5.98 -12.53
CA TRP A 45 1.22 4.56 -12.78
C TRP A 45 0.84 4.26 -14.23
N ARG A 46 1.48 3.24 -14.80
CA ARG A 46 1.05 2.62 -16.05
C ARG A 46 0.53 1.21 -15.77
N PHE A 47 -0.68 0.95 -16.21
CA PHE A 47 -1.36 -0.34 -16.09
C PHE A 47 -1.52 -0.95 -17.47
N TYR A 48 -1.19 -2.23 -17.62
CA TYR A 48 -1.37 -2.95 -18.87
C TYR A 48 -1.43 -4.45 -18.66
N VAL A 49 -1.99 -5.17 -19.63
CA VAL A 49 -2.00 -6.62 -19.68
C VAL A 49 -0.97 -7.08 -20.72
N GLN A 50 -0.08 -7.95 -20.30
CA GLN A 50 0.91 -8.55 -21.21
C GLN A 50 0.23 -9.56 -22.16
N GLN A 51 0.90 -9.91 -23.28
CA GLN A 51 0.40 -10.92 -24.23
C GLN A 51 0.09 -12.28 -23.57
N ASN A 52 0.79 -12.61 -22.47
CA ASN A 52 0.52 -13.83 -21.69
C ASN A 52 -0.65 -13.68 -20.70
N GLY A 53 -1.49 -12.65 -20.80
CA GLY A 53 -2.64 -12.37 -19.94
C GLY A 53 -2.29 -11.84 -18.55
N LYS A 54 -1.01 -11.66 -18.20
CA LYS A 54 -0.62 -11.18 -16.87
C LYS A 54 -0.75 -9.66 -16.76
N PHE A 55 -1.52 -9.23 -15.77
CA PHE A 55 -1.62 -7.81 -15.43
C PHE A 55 -0.30 -7.28 -14.84
N ARG A 56 0.07 -6.08 -15.26
CA ARG A 56 1.25 -5.35 -14.79
C ARG A 56 0.90 -3.93 -14.38
N SER A 57 1.48 -3.51 -13.27
CA SER A 57 1.50 -2.12 -12.83
C SER A 57 2.94 -1.67 -12.65
N ILE A 58 3.32 -0.59 -13.30
CA ILE A 58 4.66 0.00 -13.23
C ILE A 58 4.56 1.51 -13.05
N PRO A 59 5.60 2.21 -12.57
CA PRO A 59 5.63 3.66 -12.60
C PRO A 59 5.50 4.17 -14.04
N SER A 60 4.74 5.24 -14.27
CA SER A 60 4.73 5.88 -15.58
C SER A 60 6.11 6.47 -15.91
N ALA A 61 6.41 6.56 -17.20
CA ALA A 61 7.68 7.08 -17.66
C ALA A 61 7.93 8.52 -17.16
N ASP A 62 6.91 9.36 -17.19
CA ASP A 62 7.00 10.74 -16.75
C ASP A 62 7.16 10.86 -15.23
N ASN A 63 6.45 10.05 -14.45
CA ASN A 63 6.63 10.00 -13.00
C ASN A 63 8.06 9.62 -12.63
N PHE A 64 8.62 8.59 -13.25
CA PHE A 64 9.98 8.17 -12.98
C PHE A 64 11.01 9.22 -13.43
N LYS A 65 10.79 9.86 -14.58
CA LYS A 65 11.63 10.97 -15.10
C LYS A 65 11.61 12.16 -14.12
N ALA A 66 10.44 12.56 -13.64
CA ALA A 66 10.27 13.63 -12.66
C ALA A 66 10.98 13.31 -11.33
N PHE A 67 10.81 12.09 -10.82
CA PHE A 67 11.54 11.62 -9.64
C PHE A 67 13.05 11.69 -9.83
N ARG A 68 13.58 11.16 -10.93
CA ARG A 68 15.00 11.23 -11.25
C ARG A 68 15.51 12.66 -11.32
N LYS A 69 14.72 13.58 -11.89
CA LYS A 69 15.06 15.02 -11.97
C LYS A 69 15.19 15.65 -10.58
N LYS A 70 14.23 15.35 -9.67
CA LYS A 70 14.28 15.82 -8.27
C LYS A 70 15.52 15.30 -7.53
N VAL A 71 15.83 14.01 -7.63
CA VAL A 71 17.02 13.42 -7.01
C VAL A 71 18.30 14.06 -7.57
N LYS A 72 18.43 14.16 -8.89
CA LYS A 72 19.60 14.78 -9.53
C LYS A 72 19.81 16.24 -9.12
N LYS A 73 18.73 17.02 -8.97
CA LYS A 73 18.80 18.42 -8.54
C LYS A 73 19.45 18.54 -7.16
N ILE A 74 19.06 17.69 -6.20
CA ILE A 74 19.65 17.70 -4.85
C ILE A 74 21.10 17.22 -4.86
N VAL A 75 21.40 16.13 -5.57
CA VAL A 75 22.76 15.57 -5.64
C VAL A 75 23.76 16.55 -6.25
N LYS A 76 23.33 17.28 -7.28
CA LYS A 76 24.18 18.28 -7.98
C LYS A 76 24.29 19.62 -7.25
N CYS A 77 23.48 19.89 -6.24
CA CYS A 77 23.50 21.16 -5.52
C CYS A 77 24.84 21.31 -4.78
N SER A 78 25.62 22.32 -5.13
CA SER A 78 26.91 22.63 -4.50
C SER A 78 26.75 23.15 -3.07
N ASN A 79 25.64 23.84 -2.77
CA ASN A 79 25.39 24.46 -1.48
C ASN A 79 25.05 23.45 -0.36
N TYR A 80 24.89 22.17 -0.68
CA TYR A 80 24.55 21.13 0.29
C TYR A 80 25.69 20.13 0.44
N GLY A 81 26.21 19.98 1.64
CA GLY A 81 27.12 18.89 1.97
C GLY A 81 26.42 17.53 2.00
N ALA A 82 27.18 16.42 1.97
CA ALA A 82 26.67 15.05 1.87
C ALA A 82 25.61 14.69 2.94
N LYS A 83 25.80 15.14 4.19
CA LYS A 83 24.83 14.91 5.27
C LYS A 83 23.47 15.57 4.98
N VAL A 84 23.48 16.82 4.49
CA VAL A 84 22.26 17.58 4.15
C VAL A 84 21.59 16.97 2.93
N LYS A 85 22.35 16.60 1.89
CA LYS A 85 21.85 15.89 0.71
C LYS A 85 21.14 14.60 1.12
N ALA A 86 21.76 13.78 1.99
CA ALA A 86 21.17 12.54 2.47
C ALA A 86 19.85 12.79 3.22
N LYS A 87 19.80 13.81 4.11
CA LYS A 87 18.58 14.18 4.83
C LYS A 87 17.44 14.64 3.90
N LYS A 88 17.77 15.41 2.84
CA LYS A 88 16.77 15.87 1.86
C LYS A 88 16.31 14.75 0.89
N LEU A 89 17.19 13.82 0.53
CA LEU A 89 16.86 12.71 -0.37
C LEU A 89 15.97 11.65 0.29
N ALA A 90 16.22 11.32 1.56
CA ALA A 90 15.54 10.26 2.28
C ALA A 90 14.00 10.32 2.18
N PRO A 91 13.32 11.45 2.47
CA PRO A 91 11.86 11.52 2.37
C PRO A 91 11.36 11.38 0.93
N ILE A 92 12.08 11.94 -0.06
CA ILE A 92 11.71 11.87 -1.48
C ILE A 92 11.79 10.43 -1.98
N VAL A 93 12.88 9.73 -1.67
CA VAL A 93 13.07 8.34 -2.07
C VAL A 93 12.10 7.41 -1.34
N ARG A 94 11.91 7.63 -0.02
CA ARG A 94 10.94 6.85 0.78
C ARG A 94 9.53 7.01 0.24
N GLY A 95 9.09 8.25 0.01
CA GLY A 95 7.75 8.54 -0.52
C GLY A 95 7.53 7.91 -1.89
N TRP A 96 8.50 8.03 -2.80
CA TRP A 96 8.40 7.41 -4.13
C TRP A 96 8.35 5.87 -4.06
N ARG A 97 9.22 5.25 -3.24
CA ARG A 97 9.21 3.80 -3.02
C ARG A 97 7.93 3.32 -2.35
N GLN A 98 7.44 4.06 -1.34
CA GLN A 98 6.19 3.73 -0.64
C GLN A 98 4.99 3.83 -1.58
N TYR A 99 4.96 4.83 -2.44
CA TYR A 99 3.91 4.99 -3.44
C TYR A 99 3.91 3.85 -4.46
N HIS A 100 5.07 3.42 -4.93
CA HIS A 100 5.22 2.37 -5.93
C HIS A 100 5.54 0.98 -5.34
N LYS A 101 5.35 0.77 -4.03
CA LYS A 101 5.66 -0.53 -3.38
C LYS A 101 4.87 -1.72 -3.93
N TYR A 102 3.73 -1.45 -4.58
CA TYR A 102 2.89 -2.47 -5.21
C TYR A 102 3.21 -2.69 -6.70
N CYS A 103 4.14 -1.91 -7.26
CA CYS A 103 4.60 -2.11 -8.61
C CYS A 103 5.54 -3.31 -8.69
N LYS A 104 5.43 -4.10 -9.75
CA LYS A 104 6.54 -4.97 -10.15
C LYS A 104 7.64 -4.11 -10.76
N LEU A 105 8.63 -3.79 -9.95
CA LEU A 105 9.84 -3.03 -10.36
C LEU A 105 10.93 -3.99 -10.86
N ASP A 106 10.55 -5.12 -11.45
CA ASP A 106 11.46 -6.06 -12.05
C ASP A 106 12.09 -5.45 -13.32
N GLY A 107 13.39 -5.61 -13.40
CA GLY A 107 14.19 -5.16 -14.53
C GLY A 107 14.94 -3.84 -14.29
N SER A 108 15.89 -3.59 -15.19
CA SER A 108 16.82 -2.44 -15.10
C SER A 108 16.16 -1.08 -15.29
N ARG A 109 14.98 -1.03 -15.92
CA ARG A 109 14.32 0.23 -16.32
C ARG A 109 14.00 1.15 -15.15
N PHE A 110 13.55 0.60 -14.00
CA PHE A 110 13.16 1.35 -12.81
C PHE A 110 14.17 1.20 -11.68
N SER A 111 15.32 0.60 -11.95
CA SER A 111 16.39 0.45 -10.98
C SER A 111 16.93 1.81 -10.55
N LEU A 112 17.11 1.97 -9.25
CA LEU A 112 17.75 3.15 -8.68
C LEU A 112 19.28 3.04 -8.64
N TYR A 113 19.85 1.93 -9.11
CA TYR A 113 21.28 1.65 -9.06
C TYR A 113 22.14 2.80 -9.60
N HIS A 114 21.84 3.31 -10.79
CA HIS A 114 22.60 4.41 -11.37
C HIS A 114 22.49 5.72 -10.57
N LEU A 115 21.31 5.99 -9.98
CA LEU A 115 21.15 7.14 -9.09
C LEU A 115 21.96 6.98 -7.81
N GLN A 116 21.91 5.81 -7.20
CA GLN A 116 22.67 5.45 -6.01
C GLN A 116 24.18 5.55 -6.28
N HIS A 117 24.65 4.96 -7.38
CA HIS A 117 26.06 4.97 -7.75
C HIS A 117 26.59 6.41 -7.96
N ARG A 118 25.85 7.24 -8.68
CA ARG A 118 26.21 8.66 -8.85
C ARG A 118 26.19 9.42 -7.53
N THR A 119 25.21 9.19 -6.69
CA THR A 119 25.12 9.83 -5.37
C THR A 119 26.28 9.38 -4.47
N PHE A 120 26.60 8.09 -4.50
CA PHE A 120 27.77 7.56 -3.79
C PHE A 120 29.08 8.25 -4.21
N LYS A 121 29.32 8.41 -5.51
CA LYS A 121 30.53 9.14 -6.01
C LYS A 121 30.61 10.56 -5.45
N VAL A 122 29.48 11.29 -5.41
CA VAL A 122 29.43 12.64 -4.85
C VAL A 122 29.72 12.61 -3.35
N PHE A 123 29.08 11.73 -2.59
CA PHE A 123 29.31 11.62 -1.15
C PHE A 123 30.74 11.20 -0.82
N ASN A 124 31.29 10.26 -1.58
CA ASN A 124 32.64 9.78 -1.37
C ASN A 124 33.69 10.88 -1.62
N LYS A 125 33.50 11.71 -2.66
CA LYS A 125 34.36 12.88 -2.92
C LYS A 125 34.26 13.89 -1.77
N GLU A 126 33.06 14.23 -1.32
CA GLU A 126 32.85 15.17 -0.21
C GLU A 126 33.37 14.63 1.14
N LYS A 127 33.46 13.33 1.32
CA LYS A 127 33.97 12.63 2.51
C LYS A 127 35.44 12.24 2.41
N LYS A 128 36.21 12.91 1.56
CA LYS A 128 37.67 12.63 1.38
C LYS A 128 37.95 11.15 1.14
N GLN A 129 37.06 10.48 0.36
CA GLN A 129 37.11 9.06 0.00
C GLN A 129 36.92 8.05 1.14
N ASP A 130 36.35 8.47 2.26
CA ASP A 130 35.87 7.55 3.28
C ASP A 130 34.63 6.79 2.77
N ARG A 131 34.89 5.56 2.30
CA ARG A 131 33.87 4.68 1.70
C ARG A 131 32.80 4.25 2.71
N TYR A 132 33.19 4.00 3.96
CA TYR A 132 32.28 3.54 4.99
C TYR A 132 31.24 4.62 5.33
N SER A 133 31.68 5.82 5.69
CA SER A 133 30.78 6.95 5.95
C SER A 133 29.92 7.32 4.74
N SER A 134 30.50 7.26 3.53
CA SER A 134 29.78 7.52 2.28
C SER A 134 28.68 6.49 2.04
N LYS A 135 28.93 5.22 2.31
CA LYS A 135 27.95 4.14 2.21
C LYS A 135 26.83 4.33 3.24
N LYS A 136 27.14 4.62 4.49
CA LYS A 136 26.16 4.89 5.55
C LYS A 136 25.25 6.08 5.18
N LEU A 137 25.79 7.13 4.59
CA LEU A 137 25.00 8.27 4.10
C LEU A 137 24.14 7.90 2.89
N LEU A 138 24.65 7.05 1.98
CA LEU A 138 23.88 6.56 0.84
C LEU A 138 22.68 5.73 1.30
N ASP A 139 22.87 4.81 2.24
CA ASP A 139 21.78 3.96 2.77
C ASP A 139 20.73 4.82 3.48
N LYS A 140 21.14 5.88 4.18
CA LYS A 140 20.21 6.86 4.74
C LYS A 140 19.45 7.65 3.67
N ALA A 141 20.10 8.00 2.56
CA ALA A 141 19.49 8.75 1.44
C ALA A 141 18.52 7.88 0.61
N PHE A 142 18.80 6.59 0.52
CA PHE A 142 18.01 5.62 -0.26
C PHE A 142 17.48 4.49 0.63
N PRO A 143 16.60 4.80 1.61
CA PRO A 143 16.07 3.80 2.53
C PRO A 143 15.38 2.69 1.76
N SER A 144 15.65 1.43 2.12
CA SER A 144 14.89 0.29 1.60
C SER A 144 13.47 0.32 2.18
N ILE A 145 12.52 -0.10 1.37
CA ILE A 145 11.16 -0.36 1.81
C ILE A 145 10.91 -1.83 1.51
N PRO A 146 10.49 -2.61 2.51
CA PRO A 146 10.17 -4.00 2.27
C PRO A 146 9.05 -4.10 1.23
N TYR A 147 9.23 -5.02 0.29
CA TYR A 147 8.20 -5.35 -0.69
C TYR A 147 7.00 -5.92 0.07
N SER A 148 5.87 -5.26 -0.04
CA SER A 148 4.62 -5.80 0.46
C SER A 148 4.02 -6.70 -0.61
N GLU A 149 4.10 -8.00 -0.43
CA GLU A 149 3.29 -8.95 -1.18
C GLU A 149 1.82 -8.82 -0.73
N ASN A 150 1.19 -7.70 -1.02
CA ASN A 150 -0.25 -7.62 -0.91
C ASN A 150 -0.84 -8.52 -1.99
N ARG A 151 -1.04 -9.77 -1.62
CA ARG A 151 -1.77 -10.72 -2.46
C ARG A 151 -3.15 -10.16 -2.67
N HIS A 152 -3.45 -9.78 -3.90
CA HIS A 152 -4.80 -9.44 -4.28
C HIS A 152 -5.70 -10.65 -3.98
N ILE A 153 -6.61 -10.48 -3.04
CA ILE A 153 -7.60 -11.52 -2.73
C ILE A 153 -8.76 -11.28 -3.67
N MET A 154 -8.98 -12.21 -4.62
CA MET A 154 -10.11 -12.13 -5.55
C MET A 154 -11.43 -12.05 -4.78
N VAL A 155 -12.29 -11.15 -5.22
CA VAL A 155 -13.69 -11.09 -4.77
C VAL A 155 -14.43 -12.28 -5.37
N LYS A 156 -15.16 -13.02 -4.53
CA LYS A 156 -15.93 -14.19 -4.97
C LYS A 156 -17.26 -13.74 -5.58
N GLY A 157 -17.55 -14.25 -6.77
CA GLY A 157 -18.81 -13.99 -7.47
C GLY A 157 -19.04 -12.51 -7.78
N ASN A 158 -20.28 -12.08 -7.73
CA ASN A 158 -20.69 -10.70 -8.03
C ASN A 158 -20.75 -9.80 -6.79
N LYS A 159 -19.96 -10.07 -5.76
CA LYS A 159 -19.95 -9.27 -4.52
C LYS A 159 -19.37 -7.88 -4.75
N SER A 160 -20.00 -6.90 -4.11
CA SER A 160 -19.59 -5.50 -4.12
C SER A 160 -19.36 -5.02 -2.67
N PRO A 161 -18.44 -4.08 -2.42
CA PRO A 161 -18.28 -3.46 -1.10
C PRO A 161 -19.57 -2.82 -0.56
N PHE A 162 -20.54 -2.57 -1.44
CA PHE A 162 -21.83 -1.95 -1.13
C PHE A 162 -22.99 -2.98 -1.10
N ASP A 163 -22.70 -4.29 -1.07
CA ASP A 163 -23.72 -5.36 -1.06
C ASP A 163 -24.29 -5.66 0.33
N GLY A 164 -23.86 -4.92 1.37
CA GLY A 164 -24.27 -5.11 2.75
C GLY A 164 -23.72 -6.37 3.43
N ASN A 165 -22.91 -7.18 2.76
CA ASN A 165 -22.35 -8.41 3.33
C ASN A 165 -21.09 -8.12 4.17
N LEU A 166 -21.26 -7.38 5.26
CA LEU A 166 -20.16 -6.91 6.10
C LEU A 166 -19.30 -8.05 6.67
N VAL A 167 -19.90 -9.21 6.95
CA VAL A 167 -19.18 -10.39 7.45
C VAL A 167 -18.22 -10.95 6.40
N TYR A 168 -18.63 -11.01 5.13
CA TYR A 168 -17.75 -11.43 4.04
C TYR A 168 -16.56 -10.49 3.90
N TRP A 169 -16.80 -9.18 3.93
CA TRP A 169 -15.77 -8.17 3.77
C TRP A 169 -14.80 -8.15 4.95
N SER A 170 -15.29 -8.29 6.19
CA SER A 170 -14.47 -8.47 7.38
C SER A 170 -13.53 -9.69 7.26
N LYS A 171 -14.06 -10.86 6.88
CA LYS A 171 -13.27 -12.08 6.65
C LYS A 171 -12.22 -11.91 5.55
N ARG A 172 -12.55 -11.18 4.48
CA ARG A 172 -11.62 -10.88 3.40
C ARG A 172 -10.48 -9.98 3.86
N LYS A 173 -10.78 -8.95 4.63
CA LYS A 173 -9.80 -8.01 5.21
C LYS A 173 -8.96 -8.65 6.31
N SER A 174 -9.40 -9.73 6.94
CA SER A 174 -8.65 -10.40 8.01
C SER A 174 -7.24 -10.81 7.62
N LYS A 175 -7.00 -11.07 6.33
CA LYS A 175 -5.68 -11.37 5.77
C LYS A 175 -4.73 -10.15 5.68
N LEU A 176 -5.25 -8.95 5.88
CA LEU A 176 -4.46 -7.70 5.91
C LEU A 176 -3.93 -7.39 7.31
N TYR A 177 -4.44 -8.05 8.34
CA TYR A 177 -3.93 -7.90 9.69
C TYR A 177 -2.55 -8.55 9.86
N HIS A 178 -1.85 -8.14 10.90
CA HIS A 178 -0.59 -8.79 11.30
C HIS A 178 -0.80 -10.30 11.44
N ASP A 179 0.21 -11.08 11.10
CA ASP A 179 0.17 -12.54 10.95
C ASP A 179 -0.47 -13.26 12.15
N LEU A 180 -0.13 -12.83 13.37
CA LEU A 180 -0.68 -13.35 14.62
C LEU A 180 -2.20 -13.11 14.73
N THR A 181 -2.64 -11.87 14.51
CA THR A 181 -4.06 -11.51 14.55
C THR A 181 -4.86 -12.24 13.47
N SER A 182 -4.30 -12.36 12.26
CA SER A 182 -4.92 -13.11 11.17
C SER A 182 -5.09 -14.60 11.52
N LYS A 183 -4.09 -15.22 12.14
CA LYS A 183 -4.15 -16.64 12.60
C LYS A 183 -5.19 -16.84 13.70
N LEU A 184 -5.28 -15.91 14.66
CA LEU A 184 -6.26 -15.96 15.73
C LEU A 184 -7.69 -15.79 15.20
N LEU A 185 -7.92 -14.86 14.28
CA LEU A 185 -9.21 -14.68 13.61
C LEU A 185 -9.67 -15.96 12.91
N ILE A 186 -8.76 -16.64 12.22
CA ILE A 186 -9.08 -17.94 11.58
C ILE A 186 -9.42 -18.99 12.64
N LYS A 187 -8.61 -19.10 13.71
CA LYS A 187 -8.82 -20.05 14.82
C LYS A 187 -10.17 -19.82 15.51
N GLN A 188 -10.56 -18.57 15.69
CA GLN A 188 -11.86 -18.17 16.30
C GLN A 188 -13.02 -18.18 15.30
N SER A 189 -12.85 -18.73 14.08
CA SER A 189 -13.88 -18.73 13.03
C SER A 189 -14.44 -17.34 12.72
N HIS A 190 -13.60 -16.29 12.87
CA HIS A 190 -13.97 -14.88 12.73
C HIS A 190 -15.10 -14.43 13.66
N THR A 191 -15.09 -14.92 14.90
CA THR A 191 -15.99 -14.48 15.97
C THR A 191 -15.20 -13.86 17.11
N CYS A 192 -15.82 -12.94 17.83
CA CYS A 192 -15.23 -12.30 19.00
C CYS A 192 -15.05 -13.33 20.14
N GLY A 193 -13.86 -13.39 20.74
CA GLY A 193 -13.57 -14.31 21.83
C GLY A 193 -14.31 -13.99 23.15
N HIS A 194 -15.01 -12.85 23.25
CA HIS A 194 -15.80 -12.46 24.43
C HIS A 194 -17.30 -12.66 24.21
N CYS A 195 -17.88 -12.01 23.21
CA CYS A 195 -19.34 -12.05 22.98
C CYS A 195 -19.80 -13.13 21.98
N GLY A 196 -18.88 -13.80 21.28
CA GLY A 196 -19.20 -14.83 20.28
C GLY A 196 -19.77 -14.30 18.95
N LEU A 197 -20.06 -13.01 18.84
CA LEU A 197 -20.59 -12.42 17.62
C LEU A 197 -19.51 -12.31 16.54
N LYS A 198 -19.94 -12.32 15.28
CA LYS A 198 -19.04 -12.17 14.12
C LYS A 198 -18.56 -10.73 13.99
N PHE A 199 -17.30 -10.58 13.60
CA PHE A 199 -16.77 -9.28 13.23
C PHE A 199 -17.38 -8.81 11.90
N ILE A 200 -17.75 -7.54 11.84
CA ILE A 200 -18.22 -6.86 10.64
C ILE A 200 -17.17 -5.88 10.11
N ASP A 201 -17.36 -5.36 8.87
CA ASP A 201 -16.28 -4.69 8.14
C ASP A 201 -15.79 -3.39 8.77
N ASP A 202 -16.66 -2.63 9.38
CA ASP A 202 -16.32 -1.29 9.92
C ASP A 202 -15.96 -1.33 11.41
N GLU A 203 -15.85 -2.51 12.01
CA GLU A 203 -15.52 -2.65 13.42
C GLU A 203 -14.01 -2.72 13.65
N SER A 204 -13.56 -2.03 14.71
CA SER A 204 -12.19 -2.16 15.20
C SER A 204 -12.01 -3.46 15.97
N ILE A 205 -10.97 -4.20 15.59
CA ILE A 205 -10.60 -5.49 16.16
C ILE A 205 -9.39 -5.29 17.06
N HIS A 206 -9.47 -5.76 18.30
CA HIS A 206 -8.42 -5.65 19.28
C HIS A 206 -7.88 -7.01 19.71
N LEU A 207 -6.54 -7.09 19.85
CA LEU A 207 -5.87 -8.23 20.45
C LEU A 207 -5.92 -8.07 21.98
N HIS A 208 -6.40 -9.09 22.68
CA HIS A 208 -6.53 -9.10 24.14
C HIS A 208 -5.68 -10.20 24.77
N HIS A 209 -4.97 -9.88 25.84
CA HIS A 209 -4.22 -10.81 26.68
C HIS A 209 -5.13 -11.35 27.77
N ILE A 210 -5.42 -12.66 27.74
CA ILE A 210 -6.41 -13.31 28.62
C ILE A 210 -5.99 -13.20 30.09
N ASP A 211 -4.69 -13.38 30.38
CA ASP A 211 -4.12 -13.25 31.74
C ASP A 211 -3.87 -11.79 32.19
N GLY A 212 -4.11 -10.82 31.30
CA GLY A 212 -3.84 -9.41 31.56
C GLY A 212 -2.35 -9.01 31.50
N ASN A 213 -1.44 -9.95 31.28
CA ASN A 213 -0.01 -9.68 31.15
C ASN A 213 0.36 -9.35 29.71
N HIS A 214 0.58 -8.08 29.41
CA HIS A 214 0.93 -7.60 28.07
C HIS A 214 2.28 -8.12 27.53
N ASN A 215 3.12 -8.69 28.38
CA ASN A 215 4.39 -9.31 27.97
C ASN A 215 4.24 -10.79 27.58
N ASN A 216 3.08 -11.40 27.84
CA ASN A 216 2.83 -12.80 27.53
C ASN A 216 2.21 -12.99 26.15
N TRP A 217 3.03 -13.08 25.12
CA TRP A 217 2.64 -13.26 23.72
C TRP A 217 2.41 -14.71 23.29
N LYS A 218 2.24 -15.64 24.23
CA LYS A 218 1.92 -17.02 23.89
C LYS A 218 0.54 -17.09 23.23
N HIS A 219 0.43 -17.82 22.12
CA HIS A 219 -0.82 -17.95 21.35
C HIS A 219 -2.05 -18.40 22.15
N LYS A 220 -1.83 -19.19 23.23
CA LYS A 220 -2.89 -19.64 24.14
C LYS A 220 -3.43 -18.51 25.03
N ASN A 221 -2.62 -17.47 25.23
CA ASN A 221 -2.95 -16.32 26.06
C ASN A 221 -3.60 -15.17 25.27
N LEU A 222 -3.75 -15.33 23.96
CA LEU A 222 -4.21 -14.24 23.10
C LEU A 222 -5.56 -14.59 22.47
N THR A 223 -6.45 -13.62 22.49
CA THR A 223 -7.74 -13.68 21.83
C THR A 223 -8.04 -12.37 21.09
N VAL A 224 -8.87 -12.46 20.06
CA VAL A 224 -9.30 -11.29 19.28
C VAL A 224 -10.72 -10.95 19.69
N VAL A 225 -10.96 -9.68 20.02
CA VAL A 225 -12.25 -9.19 20.51
C VAL A 225 -12.64 -7.88 19.81
N HIS A 226 -13.92 -7.51 19.83
CA HIS A 226 -14.37 -6.19 19.41
C HIS A 226 -13.75 -5.11 20.34
N GLN A 227 -13.59 -3.92 19.83
CA GLN A 227 -13.12 -2.79 20.64
C GLN A 227 -14.00 -2.56 21.90
N SER A 228 -15.31 -2.60 21.74
CA SER A 228 -16.27 -2.47 22.84
C SER A 228 -16.14 -3.58 23.87
N CYS A 229 -15.98 -4.82 23.43
CA CYS A 229 -15.73 -5.96 24.31
C CYS A 229 -14.41 -5.85 25.05
N HIS A 230 -13.37 -5.36 24.37
CA HIS A 230 -12.06 -5.12 25.00
C HIS A 230 -12.15 -4.06 26.11
N GLN A 231 -12.86 -2.97 25.85
CA GLN A 231 -13.12 -1.94 26.87
C GLN A 231 -13.93 -2.49 28.06
N TYR A 232 -14.99 -3.24 27.79
CA TYR A 232 -15.81 -3.88 28.82
C TYR A 232 -14.99 -4.81 29.73
N ILE A 233 -14.16 -5.69 29.18
CA ILE A 233 -13.27 -6.58 29.95
C ILE A 233 -12.33 -5.79 30.87
N HIS A 234 -11.83 -4.65 30.42
CA HIS A 234 -10.94 -3.83 31.23
C HIS A 234 -11.67 -3.02 32.30
N MET A 235 -12.94 -2.65 32.07
CA MET A 235 -13.78 -1.95 33.06
C MET A 235 -14.21 -2.89 34.16
N SER A 236 -14.67 -4.10 33.84
CA SER A 236 -15.09 -5.09 34.84
C SER A 236 -13.96 -5.51 35.79
N LYS A 237 -12.72 -5.62 35.28
CA LYS A 237 -11.54 -5.90 36.12
C LYS A 237 -11.13 -4.77 37.05
N LYS A 238 -11.60 -3.54 36.83
CA LYS A 238 -11.36 -2.42 37.74
C LYS A 238 -12.35 -2.38 38.91
N GLY A 239 -13.60 -2.77 38.65
CA GLY A 239 -14.63 -2.82 39.71
C GLY A 239 -14.53 -4.00 40.67
N GLU A 240 -13.66 -5.00 40.43
CA GLU A 240 -13.39 -6.09 41.37
C GLU A 240 -12.19 -5.82 42.32
N LYS A 241 -11.59 -4.64 42.22
CA LYS A 241 -10.43 -4.25 43.06
C LYS A 241 -10.73 -3.16 44.10
N ASP A 242 -11.97 -2.72 44.14
CA ASP A 242 -12.51 -1.83 45.18
C ASP A 242 -13.46 -2.65 46.08
#